data_b89ac4c32a61af64aaabeddeb0f08e1c
#
_entry.id   b89ac4c32a61af64aaabeddeb0f08e1c
#
_cell.length_a   1.000
_cell.length_b   1.000
_cell.length_c   1.000
_cell.angle_alpha   90.00
_cell.angle_beta   90.00
_cell.angle_gamma   90.00
#
_symmetry.space_group_name_H-M   'P 1'
#
loop_
_entity.id
_entity.type
_entity.pdbx_description
1 polymer ?
#
loop_
_entity_poly.entity_id
_entity_poly.type
_entity_poly.pdbx_seq_one_letter_code
_entity_poly.pdbx_strand_id
1 'polypeptide(L)'
;MQHQGETSRLLAGTRRRRPFMVALRGTGKYFANGLSSQYDSEFPTELEGVMDAADFDKAVKHVNRILTDYWPCPACYWFGMCCAPCTAGCSLLPPFYCVREAEAYAVHQVGRLNSRACFTDAGVTWRLHKGCFWSQLEIHVAETHENDCDTGESTKVANGSDV
;
A
#
# COMPACT_ATOMS: atom_id res chain seq x y z
N MET A 1 -49.49 19.24 -1.07
CA MET A 1 -48.32 19.74 -1.78
C MET A 1 -47.05 19.29 -1.02
N GLN A 2 -46.61 18.06 -1.23
CA GLN A 2 -45.34 17.51 -0.71
C GLN A 2 -45.13 16.18 -1.41
N HIS A 3 -44.41 16.15 -2.54
CA HIS A 3 -43.81 14.95 -3.14
C HIS A 3 -42.90 15.38 -4.31
N GLN A 4 -41.81 16.05 -4.01
CA GLN A 4 -40.75 16.27 -4.99
C GLN A 4 -39.38 16.35 -4.23
N GLY A 5 -38.89 15.24 -3.76
CA GLY A 5 -37.61 15.21 -3.02
C GLY A 5 -36.85 13.88 -3.06
N GLU A 6 -37.44 12.83 -3.62
CA GLU A 6 -36.85 11.49 -3.47
C GLU A 6 -36.20 10.87 -4.72
N THR A 7 -36.36 11.50 -5.87
CA THR A 7 -35.89 10.91 -7.15
C THR A 7 -34.44 11.31 -7.53
N SER A 8 -33.80 12.18 -6.78
CA SER A 8 -32.42 12.64 -7.13
C SER A 8 -31.27 11.79 -6.55
N ARG A 9 -31.56 10.76 -5.75
CA ARG A 9 -30.51 9.90 -5.14
C ARG A 9 -30.20 8.62 -5.92
N LEU A 10 -30.91 8.32 -6.99
CA LEU A 10 -30.79 7.04 -7.72
C LEU A 10 -29.94 7.10 -8.99
N LEU A 11 -29.24 8.21 -9.26
CA LEU A 11 -28.34 8.35 -10.42
C LEU A 11 -26.87 8.53 -10.03
N ALA A 12 -26.45 8.01 -8.87
CA ALA A 12 -25.04 7.75 -8.63
C ALA A 12 -24.64 6.54 -9.50
N GLY A 13 -24.54 6.77 -10.81
CA GLY A 13 -24.11 5.77 -11.76
C GLY A 13 -22.81 5.16 -11.28
N THR A 14 -22.82 3.87 -11.08
CA THR A 14 -21.67 3.03 -10.79
C THR A 14 -20.60 3.26 -11.85
N ARG A 15 -19.72 4.19 -11.60
CA ARG A 15 -18.65 4.56 -12.51
C ARG A 15 -17.60 3.48 -12.39
N ARG A 16 -17.53 2.55 -13.32
CA ARG A 16 -16.42 1.60 -13.44
C ARG A 16 -15.13 2.37 -13.34
N ARG A 17 -14.42 2.19 -12.23
CA ARG A 17 -13.11 2.80 -12.04
C ARG A 17 -12.09 1.94 -12.78
N ARG A 18 -11.32 2.58 -13.66
CA ARG A 18 -10.17 1.92 -14.28
C ARG A 18 -9.10 1.68 -13.21
N PRO A 19 -8.36 0.58 -13.30
CA PRO A 19 -7.24 0.35 -12.38
C PRO A 19 -6.21 1.47 -12.56
N PHE A 20 -5.69 1.98 -11.47
CA PHE A 20 -4.65 3.01 -11.48
C PHE A 20 -3.66 2.78 -10.35
N MET A 21 -2.51 3.43 -10.43
CA MET A 21 -1.44 3.34 -9.45
C MET A 21 -1.04 4.75 -9.02
N VAL A 22 -0.88 4.92 -7.72
CA VAL A 22 -0.32 6.12 -7.10
C VAL A 22 1.01 5.76 -6.46
N ALA A 23 2.07 6.53 -6.75
CA ALA A 23 3.39 6.31 -6.20
C ALA A 23 3.75 7.43 -5.21
N LEU A 24 3.95 7.08 -3.96
CA LEU A 24 4.44 7.98 -2.92
C LEU A 24 5.97 8.03 -2.96
N ARG A 25 6.51 9.22 -3.15
CA ARG A 25 7.96 9.42 -3.20
C ARG A 25 8.59 9.32 -1.82
N GLY A 26 9.82 8.82 -1.78
CA GLY A 26 10.65 8.93 -0.59
C GLY A 26 11.00 10.39 -0.31
N THR A 27 10.74 10.86 0.90
CA THR A 27 11.04 12.23 1.37
C THR A 27 12.15 12.26 2.41
N GLY A 28 12.49 11.10 2.96
CA GLY A 28 13.51 10.94 3.99
C GLY A 28 14.94 10.83 3.46
N LYS A 29 15.82 10.34 4.33
CA LYS A 29 17.21 10.03 3.95
C LYS A 29 17.22 8.76 3.11
N TYR A 30 18.05 8.76 2.06
CA TYR A 30 18.27 7.57 1.24
C TYR A 30 19.50 6.82 1.70
N PHE A 31 19.43 5.53 1.74
CA PHE A 31 20.58 4.67 1.91
C PHE A 31 21.20 4.29 0.56
N ALA A 32 22.43 3.75 0.58
CA ALA A 32 23.14 3.36 -0.64
C ALA A 32 22.41 2.33 -1.52
N ASN A 33 21.48 1.56 -0.95
CA ASN A 33 20.64 0.61 -1.68
C ASN A 33 19.34 1.22 -2.23
N GLY A 34 19.15 2.54 -2.13
CA GLY A 34 17.99 3.27 -2.62
C GLY A 34 16.78 3.29 -1.68
N LEU A 35 16.82 2.60 -0.53
CA LEU A 35 15.72 2.65 0.43
C LEU A 35 15.61 4.04 1.06
N SER A 36 14.40 4.61 1.10
CA SER A 36 14.11 5.85 1.83
C SER A 36 13.70 5.58 3.26
N SER A 37 14.12 6.43 4.19
CA SER A 37 13.70 6.34 5.60
C SER A 37 12.27 6.83 5.84
N GLN A 38 11.69 7.56 4.90
CA GLN A 38 10.32 8.09 4.99
C GLN A 38 9.71 8.24 3.60
N TYR A 39 8.39 8.11 3.52
CA TYR A 39 7.57 8.38 2.35
C TYR A 39 6.63 9.53 2.61
N ASP A 40 6.20 10.18 1.53
CA ASP A 40 5.27 11.29 1.59
C ASP A 40 3.96 10.86 2.24
N SER A 41 3.45 11.69 3.16
CA SER A 41 2.20 11.46 3.89
C SER A 41 1.07 12.38 3.43
N GLU A 42 1.30 13.18 2.38
CA GLU A 42 0.23 13.96 1.77
C GLU A 42 -0.78 13.01 1.10
N PHE A 43 -2.06 13.22 1.38
CA PHE A 43 -3.11 12.37 0.81
C PHE A 43 -3.31 12.71 -0.68
N PRO A 44 -3.06 11.76 -1.60
CA PRO A 44 -3.24 12.00 -3.02
C PRO A 44 -4.72 12.18 -3.38
N THR A 45 -5.02 13.21 -4.17
CA THR A 45 -6.39 13.51 -4.61
C THR A 45 -7.00 12.37 -5.44
N GLU A 46 -6.18 11.56 -6.10
CA GLU A 46 -6.58 10.39 -6.87
C GLU A 46 -7.22 9.29 -6.02
N LEU A 47 -6.90 9.27 -4.73
CA LEU A 47 -7.45 8.31 -3.76
C LEU A 47 -8.76 8.79 -3.11
N GLU A 48 -9.19 10.02 -3.39
CA GLU A 48 -10.48 10.51 -2.90
C GLU A 48 -11.64 9.62 -3.35
N GLY A 49 -12.46 9.21 -2.38
CA GLY A 49 -13.57 8.29 -2.61
C GLY A 49 -13.16 6.83 -2.92
N VAL A 50 -11.87 6.45 -2.79
CA VAL A 50 -11.40 5.06 -2.80
C VAL A 50 -11.17 4.58 -1.38
N MET A 51 -10.50 5.39 -0.58
CA MET A 51 -10.18 5.09 0.82
C MET A 51 -10.31 6.34 1.68
N ASP A 52 -10.44 6.14 2.99
CA ASP A 52 -10.47 7.25 3.94
C ASP A 52 -9.07 7.83 4.15
N ALA A 53 -8.96 9.16 4.16
CA ALA A 53 -7.71 9.88 4.40
C ALA A 53 -7.09 9.53 5.77
N ALA A 54 -7.91 9.25 6.79
CA ALA A 54 -7.42 8.84 8.10
C ALA A 54 -6.78 7.44 8.09
N ASP A 55 -7.29 6.52 7.29
CA ASP A 55 -6.71 5.18 7.16
C ASP A 55 -5.43 5.19 6.31
N PHE A 56 -5.38 6.04 5.29
CA PHE A 56 -4.16 6.32 4.53
C PHE A 56 -3.06 6.88 5.46
N ASP A 57 -3.36 7.94 6.20
CA ASP A 57 -2.41 8.59 7.11
C ASP A 57 -1.86 7.61 8.16
N LYS A 58 -2.73 6.78 8.76
CA LYS A 58 -2.32 5.72 9.68
C LYS A 58 -1.39 4.70 9.01
N ALA A 59 -1.69 4.30 7.77
CA ALA A 59 -0.89 3.33 7.04
C ALA A 59 0.51 3.89 6.72
N VAL A 60 0.59 5.10 6.15
CA VAL A 60 1.86 5.73 5.80
C VAL A 60 2.70 6.04 7.04
N LYS A 61 2.09 6.59 8.10
CA LYS A 61 2.77 6.83 9.39
C LYS A 61 3.31 5.54 10.01
N HIS A 62 2.57 4.44 9.90
CA HIS A 62 3.03 3.14 10.38
C HIS A 62 4.29 2.66 9.62
N VAL A 63 4.28 2.75 8.29
CA VAL A 63 5.44 2.39 7.45
C VAL A 63 6.63 3.30 7.76
N ASN A 64 6.41 4.62 7.82
CA ASN A 64 7.46 5.60 8.12
C ASN A 64 8.08 5.39 9.49
N ARG A 65 7.27 5.07 10.50
CA ARG A 65 7.76 4.77 11.86
C ARG A 65 8.68 3.54 11.83
N ILE A 66 8.27 2.46 11.19
CA ILE A 66 9.07 1.24 11.09
C ILE A 66 10.42 1.53 10.42
N LEU A 67 10.40 2.22 9.28
CA LEU A 67 11.62 2.56 8.57
C LEU A 67 12.54 3.45 9.42
N THR A 68 11.99 4.35 10.23
CA THR A 68 12.77 5.21 11.13
C THR A 68 13.33 4.41 12.31
N ASP A 69 12.53 3.52 12.91
CA ASP A 69 12.94 2.72 14.08
C ASP A 69 14.07 1.73 13.74
N TYR A 70 14.05 1.18 12.53
CA TYR A 70 15.07 0.24 12.04
C TYR A 70 16.20 0.91 11.24
N TRP A 71 16.16 2.24 11.10
CA TRP A 71 17.20 2.96 10.38
C TRP A 71 18.53 2.88 11.11
N PRO A 72 19.63 2.56 10.42
CA PRO A 72 20.94 2.47 11.06
C PRO A 72 21.32 3.80 11.68
N CYS A 73 21.85 3.76 12.91
CA CYS A 73 22.28 4.97 13.59
C CYS A 73 23.38 5.68 12.77
N PRO A 74 23.33 7.02 12.67
CA PRO A 74 24.33 7.77 11.92
C PRO A 74 25.77 7.50 12.38
N ALA A 75 25.97 7.31 13.70
CA ALA A 75 27.29 7.00 14.28
C ALA A 75 27.84 5.66 13.77
N CYS A 76 26.99 4.62 13.66
CA CYS A 76 27.40 3.32 13.14
C CYS A 76 27.82 3.41 11.68
N TYR A 77 27.11 4.23 10.89
CA TYR A 77 27.45 4.46 9.48
C TYR A 77 28.79 5.20 9.33
N TRP A 78 28.98 6.30 10.08
CA TRP A 78 30.22 7.06 10.09
C TRP A 78 31.41 6.22 10.56
N PHE A 79 31.26 5.47 11.65
CA PHE A 79 32.28 4.55 12.14
C PHE A 79 32.63 3.50 11.08
N GLY A 80 31.63 2.91 10.43
CA GLY A 80 31.82 1.96 9.34
C GLY A 80 32.63 2.55 8.18
N MET A 81 32.32 3.80 7.77
CA MET A 81 33.03 4.50 6.70
C MET A 81 34.49 4.83 7.09
N CYS A 82 34.74 5.34 8.31
CA CYS A 82 36.07 5.67 8.79
C CYS A 82 36.98 4.43 8.91
N CYS A 83 36.44 3.30 9.35
CA CYS A 83 37.20 2.06 9.53
C CYS A 83 37.28 1.21 8.24
N ALA A 84 36.53 1.54 7.18
CA ALA A 84 36.46 0.76 5.94
C ALA A 84 37.88 0.54 5.31
N PRO A 85 38.76 1.54 5.22
CA PRO A 85 40.10 1.33 4.67
C PRO A 85 40.97 0.36 5.50
N CYS A 86 40.82 0.40 6.85
CA CYS A 86 41.58 -0.45 7.76
C CYS A 86 41.06 -1.90 7.80
N THR A 87 39.78 -2.09 7.54
CA THR A 87 39.12 -3.40 7.63
C THR A 87 38.80 -4.00 6.27
N ALA A 88 39.36 -3.46 5.20
CA ALA A 88 39.01 -3.84 3.80
C ALA A 88 37.50 -3.86 3.52
N GLY A 89 36.79 -2.89 4.13
CA GLY A 89 35.34 -2.75 3.93
C GLY A 89 34.45 -3.58 4.87
N CYS A 90 35.00 -4.49 5.68
CA CYS A 90 34.20 -5.32 6.59
C CYS A 90 33.37 -4.52 7.62
N SER A 91 33.85 -3.33 8.00
CA SER A 91 33.13 -2.43 8.91
C SER A 91 31.84 -1.85 8.35
N LEU A 92 31.61 -1.96 7.05
CA LEU A 92 30.36 -1.54 6.40
C LEU A 92 29.28 -2.63 6.45
N LEU A 93 29.62 -3.89 6.76
CA LEU A 93 28.65 -4.98 6.81
C LEU A 93 27.51 -4.74 7.82
N PRO A 94 27.75 -4.28 9.07
CA PRO A 94 26.68 -4.02 10.03
C PRO A 94 25.63 -3.00 9.53
N PRO A 95 25.99 -1.79 9.04
CA PRO A 95 24.98 -0.87 8.52
C PRO A 95 24.23 -1.39 7.30
N PHE A 96 24.88 -2.14 6.40
CA PHE A 96 24.20 -2.77 5.28
C PHE A 96 23.20 -3.85 5.75
N TYR A 97 23.57 -4.63 6.76
CA TYR A 97 22.69 -5.64 7.32
C TYR A 97 21.46 -5.01 7.98
N CYS A 98 21.62 -3.95 8.78
CA CYS A 98 20.51 -3.23 9.39
C CYS A 98 19.50 -2.70 8.34
N VAL A 99 19.99 -2.12 7.24
CA VAL A 99 19.09 -1.61 6.19
C VAL A 99 18.36 -2.73 5.46
N ARG A 100 19.03 -3.87 5.22
CA ARG A 100 18.40 -5.05 4.63
C ARG A 100 17.30 -5.61 5.53
N GLU A 101 17.54 -5.60 6.83
CA GLU A 101 16.55 -6.04 7.82
C GLU A 101 15.36 -5.06 7.89
N ALA A 102 15.62 -3.75 7.89
CA ALA A 102 14.59 -2.72 7.82
C ALA A 102 13.70 -2.88 6.57
N GLU A 103 14.31 -3.15 5.42
CA GLU A 103 13.60 -3.40 4.16
C GLU A 103 12.71 -4.65 4.26
N ALA A 104 13.26 -5.77 4.73
CA ALA A 104 12.51 -7.01 4.87
C ALA A 104 11.33 -6.84 5.83
N TYR A 105 11.53 -6.12 6.94
CA TYR A 105 10.48 -5.83 7.90
C TYR A 105 9.41 -4.90 7.33
N ALA A 106 9.80 -3.86 6.59
CA ALA A 106 8.86 -2.95 5.91
C ALA A 106 8.00 -3.70 4.89
N VAL A 107 8.59 -4.56 4.05
CA VAL A 107 7.86 -5.39 3.09
C VAL A 107 6.85 -6.31 3.79
N HIS A 108 7.27 -6.94 4.90
CA HIS A 108 6.38 -7.78 5.70
C HIS A 108 5.20 -6.98 6.28
N GLN A 109 5.44 -5.77 6.78
CA GLN A 109 4.37 -4.92 7.33
C GLN A 109 3.44 -4.38 6.23
N VAL A 110 3.96 -4.04 5.06
CA VAL A 110 3.15 -3.70 3.88
C VAL A 110 2.24 -4.89 3.50
N GLY A 111 2.75 -6.13 3.56
CA GLY A 111 1.94 -7.34 3.39
C GLY A 111 0.80 -7.44 4.41
N ARG A 112 1.06 -7.08 5.68
CA ARG A 112 0.01 -7.04 6.72
C ARG A 112 -0.99 -5.91 6.52
N LEU A 113 -0.59 -4.77 5.96
CA LEU A 113 -1.53 -3.72 5.56
C LEU A 113 -2.52 -4.24 4.52
N ASN A 114 -2.03 -4.99 3.53
CA ASN A 114 -2.86 -5.54 2.47
C ASN A 114 -3.92 -6.55 2.96
N SER A 115 -3.72 -7.15 4.12
CA SER A 115 -4.72 -8.06 4.73
C SER A 115 -5.76 -7.35 5.61
N ARG A 116 -5.71 -6.01 5.75
CA ARG A 116 -6.75 -5.27 6.47
C ARG A 116 -8.00 -5.15 5.61
N ALA A 117 -9.17 -5.41 6.21
CA ALA A 117 -10.46 -5.35 5.53
C ALA A 117 -10.69 -4.02 4.80
N CYS A 118 -10.34 -2.88 5.43
CA CYS A 118 -10.50 -1.55 4.83
C CYS A 118 -9.78 -1.38 3.47
N PHE A 119 -8.65 -2.06 3.26
CA PHE A 119 -7.92 -2.00 1.98
C PHE A 119 -8.36 -3.10 1.02
N THR A 120 -8.62 -4.31 1.55
CA THR A 120 -9.11 -5.43 0.73
C THR A 120 -10.48 -5.11 0.12
N ASP A 121 -11.40 -4.57 0.91
CA ASP A 121 -12.76 -4.23 0.46
C ASP A 121 -12.75 -3.05 -0.53
N ALA A 122 -11.80 -2.13 -0.38
CA ALA A 122 -11.57 -1.03 -1.32
C ALA A 122 -10.80 -1.45 -2.59
N GLY A 123 -10.34 -2.71 -2.70
CA GLY A 123 -9.52 -3.18 -3.81
C GLY A 123 -8.14 -2.51 -3.86
N VAL A 124 -7.61 -2.08 -2.71
CA VAL A 124 -6.34 -1.35 -2.60
C VAL A 124 -5.23 -2.30 -2.19
N THR A 125 -4.12 -2.26 -2.91
CA THR A 125 -2.92 -3.05 -2.61
C THR A 125 -1.69 -2.14 -2.50
N TRP A 126 -0.97 -2.26 -1.42
CA TRP A 126 0.26 -1.53 -1.14
C TRP A 126 1.46 -2.36 -1.57
N ARG A 127 2.45 -1.73 -2.19
CA ARG A 127 3.72 -2.36 -2.57
C ARG A 127 4.88 -1.40 -2.32
N LEU A 128 5.96 -1.94 -1.76
CA LEU A 128 7.23 -1.22 -1.68
C LEU A 128 8.05 -1.56 -2.92
N HIS A 129 8.20 -0.59 -3.83
CA HIS A 129 9.01 -0.73 -5.03
C HIS A 129 10.37 -0.07 -4.80
N LYS A 130 11.44 -0.77 -5.21
CA LYS A 130 12.80 -0.32 -5.04
C LYS A 130 13.59 -0.46 -6.35
N GLY A 131 14.23 0.63 -6.75
CA GLY A 131 15.24 0.63 -7.80
C GLY A 131 16.66 0.62 -7.23
N CYS A 132 17.66 0.87 -8.07
CA CYS A 132 19.08 0.87 -7.65
C CYS A 132 19.40 1.97 -6.62
N PHE A 133 18.81 3.16 -6.76
CA PHE A 133 19.10 4.33 -5.91
C PHE A 133 17.85 5.09 -5.45
N TRP A 134 16.69 4.49 -5.58
CA TRP A 134 15.42 5.09 -5.20
C TRP A 134 14.44 4.02 -4.73
N SER A 135 13.48 4.45 -3.93
CA SER A 135 12.34 3.62 -3.56
C SER A 135 11.08 4.47 -3.51
N GLN A 136 9.97 3.83 -3.77
CA GLN A 136 8.64 4.44 -3.69
C GLN A 136 7.67 3.45 -3.06
N LEU A 137 6.68 3.97 -2.37
CA LEU A 137 5.57 3.19 -1.85
C LEU A 137 4.41 3.32 -2.84
N GLU A 138 4.07 2.22 -3.51
CA GLU A 138 3.04 2.19 -4.54
C GLU A 138 1.71 1.73 -3.95
N ILE A 139 0.65 2.40 -4.38
CA ILE A 139 -0.73 2.06 -4.06
C ILE A 139 -1.42 1.70 -5.36
N HIS A 140 -1.74 0.43 -5.51
CA HIS A 140 -2.45 -0.10 -6.66
C HIS A 140 -3.93 -0.20 -6.30
N VAL A 141 -4.78 0.42 -7.10
CA VAL A 141 -6.24 0.33 -6.99
C VAL A 141 -6.74 -0.58 -8.10
N ALA A 142 -7.36 -1.70 -7.71
CA ALA A 142 -7.96 -2.64 -8.65
C ALA A 142 -9.23 -2.08 -9.28
N GLU A 143 -9.61 -2.61 -10.43
CA GLU A 143 -10.93 -2.38 -11.00
C GLU A 143 -11.99 -2.99 -10.08
N THR A 144 -12.98 -2.19 -9.66
CA THR A 144 -14.08 -2.71 -8.87
C THR A 144 -15.03 -3.45 -9.83
N HIS A 145 -14.94 -4.76 -9.88
CA HIS A 145 -16.01 -5.58 -10.41
C HIS A 145 -17.11 -5.65 -9.36
N GLU A 146 -18.15 -4.89 -9.55
CA GLU A 146 -19.42 -5.19 -8.93
C GLU A 146 -19.89 -6.52 -9.53
N ASN A 147 -19.76 -7.59 -8.74
CA ASN A 147 -20.38 -8.87 -9.09
C ASN A 147 -21.89 -8.60 -9.15
N ASP A 148 -22.42 -8.47 -10.36
CA ASP A 148 -23.83 -8.72 -10.60
C ASP A 148 -24.09 -10.11 -10.00
N CYS A 149 -24.69 -10.15 -8.83
CA CYS A 149 -25.38 -11.30 -8.33
C CYS A 149 -26.55 -11.53 -9.31
N ASP A 150 -26.22 -12.20 -10.40
CA ASP A 150 -27.23 -12.73 -11.31
C ASP A 150 -28.10 -13.66 -10.47
N THR A 151 -29.28 -13.17 -10.23
CA THR A 151 -30.36 -13.85 -9.49
C THR A 151 -30.64 -15.12 -10.26
N GLY A 152 -30.06 -16.22 -9.78
CA GLY A 152 -30.27 -17.55 -10.36
C GLY A 152 -31.75 -17.83 -10.48
N GLU A 153 -32.20 -17.75 -11.70
CA GLU A 153 -33.53 -18.21 -12.14
C GLU A 153 -33.70 -19.67 -11.73
N SER A 154 -34.53 -19.89 -10.73
CA SER A 154 -35.00 -21.20 -10.27
C SER A 154 -35.65 -21.92 -11.42
N THR A 155 -34.91 -22.76 -12.11
CA THR A 155 -35.48 -23.74 -13.03
C THR A 155 -36.21 -24.80 -12.22
N LYS A 156 -37.50 -24.65 -12.16
CA LYS A 156 -38.50 -25.58 -11.60
C LYS A 156 -38.45 -26.87 -12.40
N VAL A 157 -37.73 -27.87 -11.87
CA VAL A 157 -37.78 -29.23 -12.41
C VAL A 157 -39.19 -29.79 -12.07
N ALA A 158 -40.01 -29.91 -13.08
CA ALA A 158 -41.26 -30.63 -13.01
C ALA A 158 -40.99 -32.14 -12.89
N ASN A 159 -41.34 -32.69 -11.75
CA ASN A 159 -41.51 -34.13 -11.56
C ASN A 159 -42.63 -34.65 -12.43
N GLY A 160 -42.32 -35.40 -13.46
CA GLY A 160 -43.22 -36.27 -14.17
C GLY A 160 -43.05 -37.68 -13.68
N SER A 161 -43.92 -38.10 -12.76
CA SER A 161 -44.18 -39.52 -12.53
C SER A 161 -45.01 -40.02 -13.70
N ASP A 162 -44.64 -41.16 -14.27
CA ASP A 162 -45.61 -42.17 -14.68
C ASP A 162 -44.89 -43.45 -15.16
N VAL A 163 -45.36 -44.60 -14.58
CA VAL A 163 -45.28 -46.03 -14.92
C VAL A 163 -43.98 -46.74 -14.56
#